data_51169a50a194e7e79e92281a2062a88e
#
_entry.id   51169a50a194e7e79e92281a2062a88e
#
_cell.length_a   1.000
_cell.length_b   1.000
_cell.length_c   1.000
_cell.angle_alpha   90.00
_cell.angle_beta   90.00
_cell.angle_gamma   90.00
#
_symmetry.space_group_name_H-M   'P 1'
#
loop_
_entity.id
_entity.type
_entity.pdbx_description
1 polymer ?
#
loop_
_entity_poly.entity_id
_entity_poly.type
_entity_poly.pdbx_seq_one_letter_code
_entity_poly.pdbx_strand_id
1 'polypeptide(L)'
;MRRALPHLATCGNLASGFLALLFAASGDFVHAAGFVLAAAVLDLLDGAIARNGCRKGDELSEFGKNLDSLADVVSFGAAPAFAAYAAVLEARPVVGLAGCLVFFVCGALRLARFPLVGRPDRFVGLPIPPAGLFVAALAAIGPPPLPVLAALAATSALMVSTVPFPTPAAILGSAKPHQDGQPPEAVPVEDRPTARP
;
A
#
# COMPACT_ATOMS: atom_id res chain seq x y z
N MET A 1 4.51 7.05 25.46
CA MET A 1 5.06 7.78 24.32
C MET A 1 5.51 6.88 23.16
N ARG A 2 6.20 5.75 23.34
CA ARG A 2 6.67 4.86 22.23
C ARG A 2 5.54 4.20 21.40
N ARG A 3 4.31 4.08 21.92
CA ARG A 3 3.17 3.45 21.22
C ARG A 3 2.40 4.41 20.29
N ALA A 4 2.60 5.73 20.43
CA ALA A 4 1.93 6.73 19.59
C ALA A 4 2.72 7.10 18.32
N LEU A 5 4.02 6.81 18.29
CA LEU A 5 4.91 7.17 17.17
C LEU A 5 4.49 6.56 15.81
N PRO A 6 4.10 5.26 15.72
CA PRO A 6 3.66 4.71 14.44
C PRO A 6 2.42 5.43 13.89
N HIS A 7 1.43 5.68 14.74
CA HIS A 7 0.19 6.36 14.33
C HIS A 7 0.44 7.82 13.86
N LEU A 8 1.46 8.49 14.39
CA LEU A 8 1.84 9.82 13.91
C LEU A 8 2.44 9.78 12.50
N ALA A 9 3.24 8.78 12.19
CA ALA A 9 3.80 8.60 10.85
C ALA A 9 2.69 8.27 9.83
N THR A 10 1.76 7.39 10.19
CA THR A 10 0.58 7.07 9.37
C THR A 10 -0.33 8.30 9.16
N CYS A 11 -0.56 9.11 10.19
CA CYS A 11 -1.27 10.39 10.05
C CYS A 11 -0.50 11.36 9.13
N GLY A 12 0.83 11.36 9.21
CA GLY A 12 1.70 12.12 8.31
C GLY A 12 1.60 11.65 6.85
N ASN A 13 1.58 10.33 6.63
CA ASN A 13 1.32 9.73 5.32
C ASN A 13 -0.03 10.23 4.77
N LEU A 14 -1.12 10.09 5.52
CA LEU A 14 -2.45 10.55 5.12
C LEU A 14 -2.49 12.05 4.82
N ALA A 15 -1.88 12.88 5.68
CA ALA A 15 -1.80 14.32 5.48
C ALA A 15 -1.02 14.67 4.20
N SER A 16 0.10 13.98 3.94
CA SER A 16 0.87 14.14 2.71
C SER A 16 0.05 13.77 1.47
N GLY A 17 -0.70 12.66 1.51
CA GLY A 17 -1.61 12.27 0.43
C GLY A 17 -2.69 13.32 0.17
N PHE A 18 -3.26 13.91 1.22
CA PHE A 18 -4.23 14.98 1.08
C PHE A 18 -3.61 16.25 0.49
N LEU A 19 -2.41 16.63 0.91
CA LEU A 19 -1.68 17.76 0.32
C LEU A 19 -1.36 17.49 -1.16
N ALA A 20 -1.01 16.26 -1.52
CA ALA A 20 -0.81 15.89 -2.92
C ALA A 20 -2.06 16.14 -3.78
N LEU A 21 -3.27 15.81 -3.25
CA LEU A 21 -4.54 16.12 -3.93
C LEU A 21 -4.74 17.64 -4.11
N LEU A 22 -4.46 18.45 -3.09
CA LEU A 22 -4.61 19.90 -3.17
C LEU A 22 -3.66 20.53 -4.19
N PHE A 23 -2.39 20.09 -4.22
CA PHE A 23 -1.43 20.56 -5.22
C PHE A 23 -1.80 20.10 -6.64
N ALA A 24 -2.27 18.85 -6.80
CA ALA A 24 -2.77 18.39 -8.08
C ALA A 24 -4.00 19.18 -8.56
N ALA A 25 -4.91 19.54 -7.65
CA ALA A 25 -6.08 20.37 -7.96
C ALA A 25 -5.69 21.80 -8.35
N SER A 26 -4.58 22.33 -7.85
CA SER A 26 -4.05 23.63 -8.25
C SER A 26 -3.22 23.58 -9.55
N GLY A 27 -3.03 22.41 -10.14
CA GLY A 27 -2.21 22.22 -11.36
C GLY A 27 -0.70 22.08 -11.08
N ASP A 28 -0.30 22.00 -9.84
CA ASP A 28 1.11 21.82 -9.46
C ASP A 28 1.44 20.33 -9.25
N PHE A 29 1.62 19.63 -10.35
CA PHE A 29 1.84 18.18 -10.37
C PHE A 29 3.21 17.77 -9.84
N VAL A 30 4.20 18.66 -9.90
CA VAL A 30 5.55 18.39 -9.36
C VAL A 30 5.52 18.33 -7.84
N HIS A 31 4.91 19.31 -7.18
CA HIS A 31 4.73 19.28 -5.73
C HIS A 31 3.77 18.16 -5.31
N ALA A 32 2.71 17.90 -6.08
CA ALA A 32 1.83 16.75 -5.84
C ALA A 32 2.61 15.42 -5.80
N ALA A 33 3.48 15.16 -6.79
CA ALA A 33 4.34 13.97 -6.81
C ALA A 33 5.35 13.97 -5.65
N GLY A 34 5.87 15.13 -5.27
CA GLY A 34 6.73 15.30 -4.09
C GLY A 34 6.05 14.90 -2.79
N PHE A 35 4.77 15.25 -2.60
CA PHE A 35 3.99 14.83 -1.43
C PHE A 35 3.63 13.34 -1.46
N VAL A 36 3.39 12.74 -2.63
CA VAL A 36 3.24 11.27 -2.75
C VAL A 36 4.54 10.57 -2.36
N LEU A 37 5.70 11.11 -2.74
CA LEU A 37 7.00 10.58 -2.31
C LEU A 37 7.21 10.73 -0.80
N ALA A 38 6.85 11.88 -0.22
CA ALA A 38 6.91 12.09 1.23
C ALA A 38 6.01 11.09 1.98
N ALA A 39 4.80 10.83 1.47
CA ALA A 39 3.91 9.80 2.00
C ALA A 39 4.58 8.42 2.00
N ALA A 40 5.26 8.03 0.90
CA ALA A 40 5.96 6.75 0.82
C ALA A 40 7.15 6.63 1.80
N VAL A 41 7.85 7.72 2.07
CA VAL A 41 8.92 7.74 3.08
C VAL A 41 8.33 7.55 4.47
N LEU A 42 7.21 8.21 4.79
CA LEU A 42 6.53 8.07 6.08
C LEU A 42 5.97 6.66 6.28
N ASP A 43 5.39 6.04 5.25
CA ASP A 43 4.93 4.65 5.24
C ASP A 43 6.08 3.66 5.54
N LEU A 44 7.23 3.85 4.90
CA LEU A 44 8.41 3.03 5.18
C LEU A 44 8.93 3.19 6.61
N LEU A 45 8.85 4.40 7.17
CA LEU A 45 9.30 4.70 8.53
C LEU A 45 8.37 4.07 9.58
N ASP A 46 7.05 4.18 9.43
CA ASP A 46 6.11 3.58 10.39
C ASP A 46 6.18 2.04 10.34
N GLY A 47 6.29 1.44 9.14
CA GLY A 47 6.54 0.02 8.97
C GLY A 47 7.84 -0.46 9.63
N ALA A 48 8.90 0.35 9.62
CA ALA A 48 10.16 0.03 10.31
C ALA A 48 10.00 0.11 11.84
N ILE A 49 9.30 1.11 12.34
CA ILE A 49 9.03 1.30 13.78
C ILE A 49 8.12 0.19 14.32
N ALA A 50 7.06 -0.17 13.58
CA ALA A 50 6.11 -1.21 13.95
C ALA A 50 6.77 -2.59 14.11
N ARG A 51 7.72 -2.94 13.24
CA ARG A 51 8.48 -4.20 13.31
C ARG A 51 9.31 -4.33 14.59
N ASN A 52 9.76 -3.22 15.16
CA ASN A 52 10.65 -3.20 16.32
C ASN A 52 9.94 -3.03 17.67
N GLY A 53 8.61 -2.79 17.72
CA GLY A 53 7.97 -2.31 18.95
C GLY A 53 6.61 -2.89 19.34
N CYS A 54 5.88 -3.60 18.49
CA CYS A 54 4.52 -4.06 18.81
C CYS A 54 4.42 -5.57 19.05
N ARG A 55 3.81 -5.97 20.18
CA ARG A 55 3.33 -7.34 20.39
C ARG A 55 2.16 -7.62 19.47
N LYS A 56 2.19 -8.74 18.74
CA LYS A 56 1.06 -9.23 17.95
C LYS A 56 -0.12 -9.50 18.88
N GLY A 57 -1.30 -8.92 18.55
CA GLY A 57 -2.56 -9.27 19.22
C GLY A 57 -3.25 -8.15 20.01
N ASP A 58 -2.70 -6.91 20.05
CA ASP A 58 -3.37 -5.77 20.67
C ASP A 58 -4.37 -5.12 19.69
N GLU A 59 -5.58 -4.73 20.17
CA GLU A 59 -6.59 -3.96 19.41
C GLU A 59 -6.00 -2.68 18.79
N LEU A 60 -5.04 -2.07 19.47
CA LEU A 60 -4.30 -0.90 18.97
C LEU A 60 -3.46 -1.23 17.71
N SER A 61 -3.02 -2.48 17.57
CA SER A 61 -2.30 -2.96 16.38
C SER A 61 -3.23 -3.14 15.19
N GLU A 62 -4.48 -3.56 15.39
CA GLU A 62 -5.48 -3.67 14.32
C GLU A 62 -5.95 -2.29 13.85
N PHE A 63 -6.21 -1.37 14.77
CA PHE A 63 -6.51 0.01 14.44
C PHE A 63 -5.41 0.64 13.59
N GLY A 64 -4.13 0.45 13.98
CA GLY A 64 -2.99 0.98 13.23
C GLY A 64 -2.93 0.44 11.79
N LYS A 65 -3.14 -0.86 11.58
CA LYS A 65 -3.17 -1.48 10.25
C LYS A 65 -4.32 -0.95 9.37
N ASN A 66 -5.49 -0.74 9.97
CA ASN A 66 -6.64 -0.20 9.25
C ASN A 66 -6.39 1.25 8.85
N LEU A 67 -5.84 2.06 9.76
CA LEU A 67 -5.48 3.45 9.49
C LEU A 67 -4.41 3.54 8.38
N ASP A 68 -3.41 2.68 8.41
CA ASP A 68 -2.36 2.55 7.40
C ASP A 68 -2.94 2.24 6.01
N SER A 69 -3.82 1.23 5.94
CA SER A 69 -4.49 0.88 4.69
C SER A 69 -5.35 2.04 4.14
N LEU A 70 -6.01 2.80 5.01
CA LEU A 70 -6.79 3.98 4.61
C LEU A 70 -5.89 5.11 4.10
N ALA A 71 -4.76 5.36 4.78
CA ALA A 71 -3.77 6.33 4.35
C ALA A 71 -3.20 5.97 2.98
N ASP A 72 -2.85 4.70 2.76
CA ASP A 72 -2.33 4.20 1.50
C ASP A 72 -3.31 4.35 0.34
N VAL A 73 -4.61 4.09 0.56
CA VAL A 73 -5.65 4.30 -0.46
C VAL A 73 -5.70 5.75 -0.91
N VAL A 74 -5.56 6.70 0.01
CA VAL A 74 -5.56 8.13 -0.31
C VAL A 74 -4.26 8.54 -0.99
N SER A 75 -3.12 8.21 -0.39
CA SER A 75 -1.81 8.71 -0.78
C SER A 75 -1.28 8.08 -2.07
N PHE A 76 -1.53 6.78 -2.28
CA PHE A 76 -1.00 6.01 -3.43
C PHE A 76 -2.09 5.56 -4.40
N GLY A 77 -3.36 5.67 -4.02
CA GLY A 77 -4.51 5.40 -4.89
C GLY A 77 -5.11 6.68 -5.45
N ALA A 78 -5.79 7.45 -4.60
CA ALA A 78 -6.58 8.60 -5.01
C ALA A 78 -5.71 9.76 -5.55
N ALA A 79 -4.66 10.15 -4.82
CA ALA A 79 -3.85 11.31 -5.18
C ALA A 79 -3.12 11.12 -6.52
N PRO A 80 -2.42 10.00 -6.81
CA PRO A 80 -1.80 9.78 -8.10
C PRO A 80 -2.81 9.64 -9.25
N ALA A 81 -3.95 8.97 -9.02
CA ALA A 81 -4.99 8.83 -10.03
C ALA A 81 -5.58 10.19 -10.42
N PHE A 82 -5.88 11.03 -9.44
CA PHE A 82 -6.37 12.38 -9.66
C PHE A 82 -5.34 13.26 -10.37
N ALA A 83 -4.07 13.22 -9.94
CA ALA A 83 -2.99 13.95 -10.58
C ALA A 83 -2.80 13.54 -12.05
N ALA A 84 -2.82 12.23 -12.36
CA ALA A 84 -2.73 11.74 -13.73
C ALA A 84 -3.91 12.16 -14.58
N TYR A 85 -5.14 12.17 -14.02
CA TYR A 85 -6.32 12.66 -14.71
C TYR A 85 -6.18 14.15 -15.03
N ALA A 86 -5.94 14.99 -14.04
CA ALA A 86 -5.87 16.43 -14.19
C ALA A 86 -4.68 16.90 -15.07
N ALA A 87 -3.53 16.24 -14.95
CA ALA A 87 -2.33 16.61 -15.71
C ALA A 87 -2.41 16.24 -17.21
N VAL A 88 -2.98 15.06 -17.52
CA VAL A 88 -2.77 14.43 -18.84
C VAL A 88 -4.07 13.93 -19.46
N LEU A 89 -4.99 13.38 -18.67
CA LEU A 89 -6.12 12.60 -19.19
C LEU A 89 -7.41 13.40 -19.31
N GLU A 90 -7.45 14.65 -18.86
CA GLU A 90 -8.62 15.52 -18.97
C GLU A 90 -9.07 15.70 -20.42
N ALA A 91 -8.13 15.72 -21.38
CA ALA A 91 -8.43 15.77 -22.82
C ALA A 91 -9.19 14.53 -23.35
N ARG A 92 -9.26 13.44 -22.57
CA ARG A 92 -9.98 12.20 -22.89
C ARG A 92 -10.84 11.76 -21.70
N PRO A 93 -11.89 12.52 -21.35
CA PRO A 93 -12.54 12.44 -20.05
C PRO A 93 -13.10 11.05 -19.73
N VAL A 94 -13.73 10.39 -20.68
CA VAL A 94 -14.37 9.08 -20.44
C VAL A 94 -13.32 7.99 -20.20
N VAL A 95 -12.35 7.86 -21.12
CA VAL A 95 -11.31 6.80 -21.03
C VAL A 95 -10.32 7.11 -19.91
N GLY A 96 -9.96 8.39 -19.72
CA GLY A 96 -9.09 8.84 -18.65
C GLY A 96 -9.68 8.56 -17.28
N LEU A 97 -10.94 8.96 -17.06
CA LEU A 97 -11.65 8.70 -15.81
C LEU A 97 -11.78 7.19 -15.53
N ALA A 98 -12.17 6.41 -16.55
CA ALA A 98 -12.28 4.96 -16.40
C ALA A 98 -10.95 4.33 -16.02
N GLY A 99 -9.83 4.72 -16.67
CA GLY A 99 -8.48 4.22 -16.32
C GLY A 99 -8.08 4.56 -14.89
N CYS A 100 -8.32 5.80 -14.45
CA CYS A 100 -8.05 6.25 -13.08
C CYS A 100 -8.90 5.51 -12.05
N LEU A 101 -10.21 5.31 -12.32
CA LEU A 101 -11.10 4.55 -11.44
C LEU A 101 -10.68 3.09 -11.31
N VAL A 102 -10.31 2.44 -12.42
CA VAL A 102 -9.80 1.06 -12.40
C VAL A 102 -8.53 0.97 -11.56
N PHE A 103 -7.58 1.88 -11.75
CA PHE A 103 -6.36 1.93 -10.94
C PHE A 103 -6.66 2.08 -9.45
N PHE A 104 -7.50 3.03 -9.10
CA PHE A 104 -7.89 3.31 -7.71
C PHE A 104 -8.58 2.10 -7.06
N VAL A 105 -9.57 1.51 -7.75
CA VAL A 105 -10.31 0.35 -7.24
C VAL A 105 -9.41 -0.88 -7.12
N CYS A 106 -8.55 -1.15 -8.10
CA CYS A 106 -7.59 -2.26 -8.02
C CYS A 106 -6.62 -2.10 -6.84
N GLY A 107 -6.16 -0.88 -6.56
CA GLY A 107 -5.35 -0.58 -5.39
C GLY A 107 -6.07 -0.83 -4.08
N ALA A 108 -7.32 -0.36 -3.94
CA ALA A 108 -8.15 -0.59 -2.77
C ALA A 108 -8.47 -2.09 -2.55
N LEU A 109 -8.84 -2.81 -3.62
CA LEU A 109 -9.10 -4.26 -3.56
C LEU A 109 -7.85 -5.04 -3.15
N ARG A 110 -6.66 -4.65 -3.63
CA ARG A 110 -5.39 -5.25 -3.22
C ARG A 110 -5.16 -5.10 -1.72
N LEU A 111 -5.35 -3.89 -1.17
CA LEU A 111 -5.20 -3.63 0.26
C LEU A 111 -6.20 -4.43 1.10
N ALA A 112 -7.47 -4.47 0.67
CA ALA A 112 -8.52 -5.24 1.34
C ALA A 112 -8.25 -6.76 1.30
N ARG A 113 -7.63 -7.28 0.22
CA ARG A 113 -7.29 -8.70 0.08
C ARG A 113 -6.07 -9.12 0.90
N PHE A 114 -5.16 -8.19 1.19
CA PHE A 114 -3.88 -8.49 1.84
C PHE A 114 -4.02 -9.24 3.19
N PRO A 115 -4.94 -8.87 4.12
CA PRO A 115 -5.13 -9.59 5.37
C PRO A 115 -5.61 -11.03 5.21
N LEU A 116 -6.29 -11.35 4.08
CA LEU A 116 -6.92 -12.65 3.82
C LEU A 116 -5.97 -13.64 3.14
N VAL A 117 -5.04 -13.16 2.32
CA VAL A 117 -4.19 -13.99 1.44
C VAL A 117 -2.70 -13.83 1.74
N GLY A 118 -2.33 -12.88 2.59
CA GLY A 118 -0.95 -12.58 2.95
C GLY A 118 -0.24 -13.78 3.56
N ARG A 119 0.66 -14.40 2.79
CA ARG A 119 1.66 -15.31 3.33
C ARG A 119 2.83 -14.48 3.85
N PRO A 120 3.44 -14.83 5.01
CA PRO A 120 4.52 -14.05 5.59
C PRO A 120 5.75 -13.90 4.68
N ASP A 121 5.91 -14.77 3.68
CA ASP A 121 7.14 -14.87 2.89
C ASP A 121 7.09 -14.20 1.51
N ARG A 122 5.92 -13.86 0.97
CA ARG A 122 5.79 -13.32 -0.39
C ARG A 122 4.65 -12.32 -0.51
N PHE A 123 4.94 -11.16 -1.11
CA PHE A 123 3.90 -10.26 -1.58
C PHE A 123 3.29 -10.82 -2.88
N VAL A 124 1.97 -10.98 -2.89
CA VAL A 124 1.21 -11.34 -4.08
C VAL A 124 0.69 -10.06 -4.73
N GLY A 125 1.13 -9.80 -5.96
CA GLY A 125 0.81 -8.57 -6.70
C GLY A 125 1.69 -7.37 -6.36
N LEU A 126 1.69 -6.35 -7.26
CA LEU A 126 2.46 -5.13 -7.10
C LEU A 126 1.99 -4.34 -5.87
N PRO A 127 2.88 -3.90 -4.95
CA PRO A 127 2.51 -3.01 -3.85
C PRO A 127 1.95 -1.68 -4.35
N ILE A 128 0.97 -1.10 -3.62
CA ILE A 128 0.33 0.17 -4.03
C ILE A 128 1.28 1.38 -3.95
N PRO A 129 2.24 1.50 -2.98
CA PRO A 129 3.13 2.64 -2.95
C PRO A 129 3.99 2.81 -4.20
N PRO A 130 4.71 1.77 -4.71
CA PRO A 130 5.48 1.92 -5.95
C PRO A 130 4.59 2.18 -7.17
N ALA A 131 3.39 1.61 -7.24
CA ALA A 131 2.46 1.89 -8.33
C ALA A 131 1.99 3.35 -8.31
N GLY A 132 1.61 3.86 -7.13
CA GLY A 132 1.21 5.26 -6.94
C GLY A 132 2.32 6.24 -7.24
N LEU A 133 3.55 5.99 -6.76
CA LEU A 133 4.73 6.80 -7.08
C LEU A 133 5.00 6.87 -8.57
N PHE A 134 4.91 5.75 -9.27
CA PHE A 134 5.12 5.70 -10.72
C PHE A 134 4.08 6.53 -11.47
N VAL A 135 2.79 6.42 -11.11
CA VAL A 135 1.70 7.20 -11.72
C VAL A 135 1.85 8.70 -11.39
N ALA A 136 2.20 9.05 -10.14
CA ALA A 136 2.46 10.45 -9.75
C ALA A 136 3.65 11.06 -10.52
N ALA A 137 4.72 10.29 -10.73
CA ALA A 137 5.86 10.74 -11.53
C ALA A 137 5.45 10.99 -13.00
N LEU A 138 4.61 10.13 -13.58
CA LEU A 138 4.08 10.36 -14.92
C LEU A 138 3.21 11.62 -14.99
N ALA A 139 2.39 11.89 -13.98
CA ALA A 139 1.61 13.13 -13.90
C ALA A 139 2.51 14.37 -13.86
N ALA A 140 3.62 14.32 -13.10
CA ALA A 140 4.57 15.43 -13.00
C ALA A 140 5.37 15.65 -14.31
N ILE A 141 5.68 14.59 -15.05
CA ILE A 141 6.39 14.67 -16.35
C ILE A 141 5.47 15.16 -17.46
N GLY A 142 4.18 14.85 -17.42
CA GLY A 142 3.19 15.25 -18.42
C GLY A 142 3.38 14.62 -19.81
N PRO A 143 3.61 13.30 -19.94
CA PRO A 143 3.76 12.65 -21.23
C PRO A 143 2.42 12.62 -21.99
N PRO A 144 2.39 12.21 -23.28
CA PRO A 144 1.13 12.01 -24.01
C PRO A 144 0.17 11.06 -23.29
N PRO A 145 -1.16 11.14 -23.52
CA PRO A 145 -2.16 10.34 -22.79
C PRO A 145 -2.01 8.82 -22.90
N LEU A 146 -1.55 8.32 -24.04
CA LEU A 146 -1.46 6.88 -24.29
C LEU A 146 -0.49 6.13 -23.37
N PRO A 147 0.75 6.60 -23.15
CA PRO A 147 1.65 6.04 -22.13
C PRO A 147 1.06 6.03 -20.73
N VAL A 148 0.32 7.09 -20.33
CA VAL A 148 -0.30 7.16 -19.00
C VAL A 148 -1.41 6.13 -18.86
N LEU A 149 -2.27 5.99 -19.85
CA LEU A 149 -3.32 4.97 -19.88
C LEU A 149 -2.72 3.55 -19.85
N ALA A 150 -1.65 3.31 -20.62
CA ALA A 150 -0.95 2.03 -20.60
C ALA A 150 -0.34 1.72 -19.21
N ALA A 151 0.25 2.73 -18.57
CA ALA A 151 0.80 2.61 -17.22
C ALA A 151 -0.30 2.32 -16.17
N LEU A 152 -1.44 3.03 -16.22
CA LEU A 152 -2.59 2.77 -15.35
C LEU A 152 -3.11 1.34 -15.54
N ALA A 153 -3.27 0.88 -16.79
CA ALA A 153 -3.73 -0.47 -17.07
C ALA A 153 -2.74 -1.54 -16.59
N ALA A 154 -1.44 -1.36 -16.86
CA ALA A 154 -0.40 -2.29 -16.47
C ALA A 154 -0.26 -2.38 -14.94
N THR A 155 -0.20 -1.24 -14.23
CA THR A 155 -0.12 -1.22 -12.76
C THR A 155 -1.36 -1.80 -12.12
N SER A 156 -2.56 -1.52 -12.64
CA SER A 156 -3.82 -2.11 -12.17
C SER A 156 -3.82 -3.63 -12.31
N ALA A 157 -3.44 -4.15 -13.49
CA ALA A 157 -3.33 -5.58 -13.73
C ALA A 157 -2.30 -6.25 -12.81
N LEU A 158 -1.14 -5.63 -12.61
CA LEU A 158 -0.10 -6.13 -11.72
C LEU A 158 -0.52 -6.12 -10.24
N MET A 159 -1.29 -5.13 -9.78
CA MET A 159 -1.81 -5.06 -8.41
C MET A 159 -2.78 -6.22 -8.10
N VAL A 160 -3.62 -6.62 -9.06
CA VAL A 160 -4.59 -7.72 -8.89
C VAL A 160 -4.00 -9.07 -9.25
N SER A 161 -2.84 -9.12 -9.94
CA SER A 161 -2.18 -10.35 -10.35
C SER A 161 -1.72 -11.19 -9.14
N THR A 162 -1.50 -12.47 -9.40
CA THR A 162 -0.92 -13.42 -8.43
C THR A 162 0.59 -13.54 -8.55
N VAL A 163 1.24 -12.65 -9.31
CA VAL A 163 2.70 -12.67 -9.51
C VAL A 163 3.40 -12.38 -8.17
N PRO A 164 4.32 -13.26 -7.71
CA PRO A 164 5.07 -13.03 -6.49
C PRO A 164 6.11 -11.93 -6.70
N PHE A 165 6.02 -10.85 -5.94
CA PHE A 165 7.04 -9.80 -5.91
C PHE A 165 7.99 -10.02 -4.73
N PRO A 166 9.31 -9.80 -4.90
CA PRO A 166 10.27 -9.89 -3.80
C PRO A 166 9.99 -8.81 -2.75
N THR A 167 10.07 -9.19 -1.48
CA THR A 167 9.95 -8.22 -0.37
C THR A 167 11.16 -7.30 -0.34
N PRO A 168 11.04 -6.04 0.12
CA PRO A 168 12.19 -5.15 0.33
C PRO A 168 13.27 -5.78 1.22
N ALA A 169 12.88 -6.61 2.19
CA ALA A 169 13.80 -7.36 3.05
C ALA A 169 14.61 -8.41 2.28
N ALA A 170 14.04 -9.01 1.24
CA ALA A 170 14.75 -9.95 0.36
C ALA A 170 15.76 -9.22 -0.54
N ILE A 171 15.44 -8.01 -0.99
CA ILE A 171 16.33 -7.18 -1.83
C ILE A 171 17.51 -6.65 -1.00
N LEU A 172 17.29 -6.30 0.27
CA LEU A 172 18.31 -5.77 1.19
C LEU A 172 19.14 -6.87 1.89
N GLY A 173 19.01 -8.14 1.51
CA GLY A 173 19.82 -9.25 2.04
C GLY A 173 19.58 -9.58 3.52
N SER A 174 18.52 -9.08 4.15
CA SER A 174 18.18 -9.31 5.56
C SER A 174 17.24 -10.50 5.81
N ALA A 175 16.88 -11.26 4.78
CA ALA A 175 16.06 -12.46 4.94
C ALA A 175 16.91 -13.60 5.54
N LYS A 176 16.72 -13.93 6.83
CA LYS A 176 17.18 -15.21 7.39
C LYS A 176 16.48 -16.32 6.62
N PRO A 177 17.22 -17.36 6.15
CA PRO A 177 16.60 -18.51 5.51
C PRO A 177 15.63 -19.17 6.51
N HIS A 178 14.38 -19.33 6.10
CA HIS A 178 13.39 -20.09 6.85
C HIS A 178 13.85 -21.55 6.87
N GLN A 179 13.99 -22.12 8.06
CA GLN A 179 14.26 -23.55 8.22
C GLN A 179 12.96 -24.31 7.86
N ASP A 180 12.83 -24.69 6.60
CA ASP A 180 11.85 -25.67 6.15
C ASP A 180 12.20 -27.02 6.80
N GLY A 181 11.51 -27.38 7.87
CA GLY A 181 11.72 -28.68 8.49
C GLY A 181 11.15 -28.89 9.88
N GLN A 182 10.48 -27.93 10.50
CA GLN A 182 9.80 -28.22 11.75
C GLN A 182 8.33 -28.59 11.47
N PRO A 183 7.90 -29.84 11.77
CA PRO A 183 6.49 -30.19 11.74
C PRO A 183 5.71 -29.34 12.75
N PRO A 184 4.43 -29.03 12.49
CA PRO A 184 3.61 -28.23 13.40
C PRO A 184 3.64 -28.91 14.78
N GLU A 185 4.07 -28.15 15.78
CA GLU A 185 4.07 -28.56 17.17
C GLU A 185 2.65 -29.01 17.53
N ALA A 186 2.51 -30.27 17.89
CA ALA A 186 1.23 -30.85 18.25
C ALA A 186 0.65 -30.07 19.42
N VAL A 187 -0.52 -29.45 19.20
CA VAL A 187 -1.28 -28.79 20.25
C VAL A 187 -1.56 -29.82 21.34
N PRO A 188 -1.17 -29.60 22.60
CA PRO A 188 -1.49 -30.51 23.67
C PRO A 188 -3.01 -30.64 23.77
N VAL A 189 -3.50 -31.86 23.65
CA VAL A 189 -4.90 -32.19 23.92
C VAL A 189 -5.11 -32.03 25.41
N GLU A 190 -5.64 -30.89 25.81
CA GLU A 190 -6.02 -30.59 27.19
C GLU A 190 -7.16 -31.56 27.57
N ASP A 191 -6.92 -32.37 28.61
CA ASP A 191 -7.79 -33.38 29.18
C ASP A 191 -9.20 -32.82 29.39
N ARG A 192 -10.19 -33.40 28.66
CA ARG A 192 -11.61 -33.18 28.99
C ARG A 192 -11.90 -33.78 30.36
N PRO A 193 -12.46 -33.05 31.32
CA PRO A 193 -12.88 -33.65 32.56
C PRO A 193 -13.96 -34.71 32.27
N THR A 194 -13.63 -35.95 32.61
CA THR A 194 -14.59 -37.07 32.63
C THR A 194 -15.75 -36.76 33.56
N ALA A 195 -16.92 -36.59 33.01
CA ALA A 195 -18.17 -36.61 33.77
C ALA A 195 -18.27 -37.95 34.48
N ARG A 196 -18.33 -37.96 35.80
CA ARG A 196 -18.70 -39.10 36.62
C ARG A 196 -20.23 -39.18 36.71
N PRO A 197 -20.78 -40.38 36.83
CA PRO A 197 -22.21 -40.69 36.86
C PRO A 197 -22.95 -40.15 38.07
#